data_482d25b90e7a11420eb63c699dd2b7f7
#
_entry.id   482d25b90e7a11420eb63c699dd2b7f7
#
_cell.length_a   1.000
_cell.length_b   1.000
_cell.length_c   1.000
_cell.angle_alpha   90.00
_cell.angle_beta   90.00
_cell.angle_gamma   90.00
#
_symmetry.space_group_name_H-M   'P 1'
#
loop_
_entity.id
_entity.type
_entity.pdbx_description
1 polymer ?
#
loop_
_entity_poly.entity_id
_entity_poly.type
_entity_poly.pdbx_seq_one_letter_code
_entity_poly.pdbx_strand_id
1 'polypeptide(L)'
;MTGNEEAEVVAIGRIGVDFFSDEISRRLKDVRTFTKTQGGSVSNIAVGIAKLGHRTKLITRVGNEPLGQYLIEYLRHNKVDTSGVVIDPLHNTSLAVVEVLPPSSFTTLFFRTNCADLYLSLDDIPLDEVMRARIVATSGTSLTYSPARETVLNVIQTVAFHTASKPLVVFDIDYRDVLWDSATNAALYLWQAVKMADIVFANDQEIDVLSRLCPSDHIVENILNGRCKIFIHKHGSEGATIYHQGEKVKVSPYPSEVRSTNGAGDGFAAAFCHGVLGGLDLRECGQLGSAAGAIIVTRTGCSEAMPTLEEIESLRARYK
;
A
#
# COMPACT_ATOMS: atom_id res chain seq x y z
N MET A 1 23.25 -23.55 3.34
CA MET A 1 23.65 -22.54 2.36
C MET A 1 22.39 -22.23 1.51
N THR A 2 21.54 -21.34 1.99
CA THR A 2 20.40 -20.84 1.21
C THR A 2 20.95 -19.71 0.35
N GLY A 3 21.04 -19.95 -0.98
CA GLY A 3 21.37 -18.92 -1.93
C GLY A 3 20.49 -17.70 -1.67
N ASN A 4 21.08 -16.52 -1.67
CA ASN A 4 20.40 -15.25 -1.53
C ASN A 4 19.57 -15.07 -2.83
N GLU A 5 18.38 -15.68 -2.87
CA GLU A 5 17.46 -15.47 -4.00
C GLU A 5 16.97 -14.02 -3.93
N GLU A 6 17.21 -13.27 -5.00
CA GLU A 6 16.85 -11.84 -5.11
C GLU A 6 15.34 -11.62 -4.90
N ALA A 7 14.98 -10.51 -4.26
CA ALA A 7 13.59 -10.14 -4.07
C ALA A 7 12.91 -9.85 -5.42
N GLU A 8 11.72 -10.41 -5.65
CA GLU A 8 10.90 -10.09 -6.82
C GLU A 8 10.21 -8.73 -6.64
N VAL A 9 9.87 -8.38 -5.40
CA VAL A 9 9.23 -7.13 -5.04
C VAL A 9 10.01 -6.44 -3.94
N VAL A 10 10.32 -5.17 -4.16
CA VAL A 10 10.87 -4.27 -3.14
C VAL A 10 9.82 -3.22 -2.82
N ALA A 11 9.34 -3.22 -1.58
CA ALA A 11 8.41 -2.23 -1.05
C ALA A 11 9.20 -1.18 -0.27
N ILE A 12 8.91 0.12 -0.46
CA ILE A 12 9.70 1.21 0.15
C ILE A 12 8.76 2.22 0.78
N GLY A 13 8.90 2.49 2.07
CA GLY A 13 8.17 3.56 2.72
C GLY A 13 7.66 3.24 4.13
N ARG A 14 6.44 3.69 4.43
CA ARG A 14 5.87 3.69 5.77
C ARG A 14 5.55 2.30 6.33
N ILE A 15 5.96 2.09 7.59
CA ILE A 15 5.45 1.04 8.48
C ILE A 15 5.06 1.67 9.82
N GLY A 16 4.12 1.07 10.54
CA GLY A 16 3.73 1.49 11.88
C GLY A 16 2.93 0.42 12.61
N VAL A 17 2.58 0.71 13.85
CA VAL A 17 1.69 -0.14 14.65
C VAL A 17 0.31 0.48 14.68
N ASP A 18 -0.72 -0.29 14.35
CA ASP A 18 -2.11 0.13 14.48
C ASP A 18 -2.75 -0.58 15.69
N PHE A 19 -3.44 0.19 16.52
CA PHE A 19 -4.25 -0.29 17.64
C PHE A 19 -5.72 -0.19 17.27
N PHE A 20 -6.32 -1.30 16.87
CA PHE A 20 -7.74 -1.39 16.54
C PHE A 20 -8.58 -1.56 17.80
N SER A 21 -9.63 -0.75 17.96
CA SER A 21 -10.60 -0.92 19.02
C SER A 21 -11.24 -2.30 18.96
N ASP A 22 -11.20 -3.04 20.09
CA ASP A 22 -11.94 -4.29 20.24
C ASP A 22 -13.44 -4.04 20.50
N GLU A 23 -13.77 -2.82 20.96
CA GLU A 23 -15.11 -2.39 21.28
C GLU A 23 -15.74 -1.70 20.06
N ILE A 24 -16.31 -2.52 19.16
CA ILE A 24 -16.96 -2.06 17.92
C ILE A 24 -18.16 -1.17 18.25
N SER A 25 -18.38 -0.12 17.44
CA SER A 25 -19.46 0.86 17.60
C SER A 25 -19.32 1.74 18.85
N ARG A 26 -18.15 1.79 19.47
CA ARG A 26 -17.86 2.64 20.61
C ARG A 26 -16.92 3.77 20.22
N ARG A 27 -17.19 4.99 20.69
CA ARG A 27 -16.32 6.15 20.43
C ARG A 27 -14.97 5.98 21.10
N LEU A 28 -13.90 6.38 20.41
CA LEU A 28 -12.51 6.18 20.85
C LEU A 28 -12.24 6.67 22.29
N LYS A 29 -12.85 7.80 22.68
CA LYS A 29 -12.73 8.36 24.04
C LYS A 29 -13.27 7.41 25.15
N ASP A 30 -14.10 6.42 24.80
CA ASP A 30 -14.74 5.50 25.72
C ASP A 30 -14.21 4.06 25.57
N VAL A 31 -13.34 3.79 24.56
CA VAL A 31 -12.70 2.50 24.32
C VAL A 31 -11.64 2.22 25.36
N ARG A 32 -11.56 0.97 25.83
CA ARG A 32 -10.61 0.54 26.87
C ARG A 32 -9.62 -0.53 26.39
N THR A 33 -10.00 -1.31 25.38
CA THR A 33 -9.19 -2.43 24.89
C THR A 33 -8.92 -2.31 23.40
N PHE A 34 -7.71 -2.70 23.02
CA PHE A 34 -7.22 -2.59 21.64
C PHE A 34 -6.42 -3.83 21.25
N THR A 35 -6.64 -4.30 20.05
CA THR A 35 -5.78 -5.29 19.41
C THR A 35 -4.67 -4.59 18.61
N LYS A 36 -3.43 -4.97 18.92
CA LYS A 36 -2.23 -4.49 18.23
C LYS A 36 -2.03 -5.23 16.92
N THR A 37 -1.86 -4.49 15.83
CA THR A 37 -1.65 -5.01 14.47
C THR A 37 -0.52 -4.25 13.77
N GLN A 38 -0.04 -4.79 12.64
CA GLN A 38 0.88 -4.07 11.77
C GLN A 38 0.07 -3.17 10.83
N GLY A 39 0.53 -1.93 10.64
CA GLY A 39 -0.04 -0.93 9.76
C GLY A 39 0.97 -0.30 8.82
N GLY A 40 0.46 0.51 7.89
CA GLY A 40 1.23 1.16 6.81
C GLY A 40 0.91 0.54 5.46
N SER A 41 0.38 1.34 4.52
CA SER A 41 -0.10 0.84 3.23
C SER A 41 0.95 0.02 2.50
N VAL A 42 2.14 0.57 2.27
CA VAL A 42 3.19 -0.15 1.53
C VAL A 42 3.67 -1.41 2.24
N SER A 43 3.73 -1.42 3.57
CA SER A 43 4.07 -2.61 4.33
C SER A 43 2.94 -3.65 4.35
N ASN A 44 1.68 -3.21 4.32
CA ASN A 44 0.52 -4.10 4.12
C ASN A 44 0.58 -4.78 2.74
N ILE A 45 0.87 -4.00 1.68
CA ILE A 45 1.06 -4.52 0.32
C ILE A 45 2.20 -5.56 0.31
N ALA A 46 3.34 -5.27 0.97
CA ALA A 46 4.46 -6.20 1.05
C ALA A 46 4.06 -7.54 1.71
N VAL A 47 3.36 -7.49 2.84
CA VAL A 47 2.84 -8.68 3.52
C VAL A 47 1.86 -9.44 2.63
N GLY A 48 0.94 -8.72 1.96
CA GLY A 48 -0.02 -9.32 1.04
C GLY A 48 0.67 -10.08 -0.09
N ILE A 49 1.64 -9.46 -0.75
CA ILE A 49 2.41 -10.08 -1.85
C ILE A 49 3.22 -11.30 -1.35
N ALA A 50 3.83 -11.21 -0.17
CA ALA A 50 4.58 -12.32 0.43
C ALA A 50 3.66 -13.51 0.76
N LYS A 51 2.45 -13.26 1.29
CA LYS A 51 1.43 -14.30 1.53
C LYS A 51 0.95 -14.96 0.24
N LEU A 52 1.01 -14.26 -0.89
CA LEU A 52 0.70 -14.79 -2.21
C LEU A 52 1.88 -15.52 -2.88
N GLY A 53 3.00 -15.71 -2.15
CA GLY A 53 4.09 -16.60 -2.53
C GLY A 53 5.28 -15.92 -3.21
N HIS A 54 5.34 -14.58 -3.28
CA HIS A 54 6.46 -13.86 -3.89
C HIS A 54 7.52 -13.45 -2.87
N ARG A 55 8.79 -13.50 -3.28
CA ARG A 55 9.91 -12.99 -2.48
C ARG A 55 9.84 -11.47 -2.40
N THR A 56 9.50 -10.97 -1.22
CA THR A 56 9.24 -9.56 -0.99
C THR A 56 10.18 -9.01 0.09
N LYS A 57 10.82 -7.88 -0.20
CA LYS A 57 11.65 -7.12 0.74
C LYS A 57 10.93 -5.82 1.10
N LEU A 58 11.01 -5.41 2.37
CA LEU A 58 10.58 -4.09 2.81
C LEU A 58 11.79 -3.24 3.19
N ILE A 59 11.86 -2.02 2.65
CA ILE A 59 12.84 -0.99 3.01
C ILE A 59 12.11 0.11 3.77
N THR A 60 12.47 0.29 5.03
CA THR A 60 11.81 1.23 5.94
C THR A 60 12.68 1.47 7.18
N ARG A 61 12.23 2.33 8.09
CA ARG A 61 12.79 2.49 9.43
C ARG A 61 11.77 2.20 10.52
N VAL A 62 12.23 1.61 11.62
CA VAL A 62 11.47 1.39 12.87
C VAL A 62 12.31 1.86 14.05
N GLY A 63 11.67 2.20 15.16
CA GLY A 63 12.38 2.59 16.38
C GLY A 63 13.08 1.41 17.07
N ASN A 64 14.08 1.73 17.89
CA ASN A 64 14.78 0.76 18.73
C ASN A 64 14.01 0.53 20.05
N GLU A 65 12.77 0.11 19.96
CA GLU A 65 11.88 -0.13 21.10
C GLU A 65 10.92 -1.32 20.79
N PRO A 66 10.15 -1.80 21.80
CA PRO A 66 9.36 -3.03 21.64
C PRO A 66 8.37 -3.04 20.48
N LEU A 67 7.84 -1.88 20.02
CA LEU A 67 6.93 -1.84 18.87
C LEU A 67 7.69 -2.03 17.55
N GLY A 68 8.90 -1.46 17.43
CA GLY A 68 9.77 -1.72 16.28
C GLY A 68 10.21 -3.17 16.19
N GLN A 69 10.55 -3.79 17.33
CA GLN A 69 10.87 -5.22 17.40
C GLN A 69 9.68 -6.09 16.96
N TYR A 70 8.47 -5.77 17.46
CA TYR A 70 7.23 -6.45 17.05
C TYR A 70 7.04 -6.41 15.53
N LEU A 71 7.24 -5.26 14.90
CA LEU A 71 7.06 -5.13 13.44
C LEU A 71 8.06 -5.98 12.67
N ILE A 72 9.33 -6.02 13.09
CA ILE A 72 10.36 -6.85 12.46
C ILE A 72 10.00 -8.33 12.58
N GLU A 73 9.58 -8.78 13.76
CA GLU A 73 9.18 -10.17 14.01
C GLU A 73 7.93 -10.54 13.19
N TYR A 74 6.94 -9.63 13.14
CA TYR A 74 5.72 -9.80 12.35
C TYR A 74 6.02 -9.95 10.85
N LEU A 75 6.87 -9.08 10.30
CA LEU A 75 7.29 -9.16 8.90
C LEU A 75 7.99 -10.49 8.59
N ARG A 76 8.93 -10.92 9.44
CA ARG A 76 9.64 -12.20 9.30
C ARG A 76 8.69 -13.39 9.35
N HIS A 77 7.73 -13.37 10.28
CA HIS A 77 6.68 -14.39 10.38
C HIS A 77 5.89 -14.52 9.08
N ASN A 78 5.62 -13.40 8.42
CA ASN A 78 4.92 -13.34 7.14
C ASN A 78 5.87 -13.46 5.92
N LYS A 79 7.12 -13.93 6.12
CA LYS A 79 8.11 -14.19 5.07
C LYS A 79 8.54 -12.96 4.25
N VAL A 80 8.40 -11.76 4.81
CA VAL A 80 8.96 -10.53 4.24
C VAL A 80 10.42 -10.42 4.66
N ASP A 81 11.32 -10.20 3.70
CA ASP A 81 12.73 -9.93 3.97
C ASP A 81 12.88 -8.58 4.68
N THR A 82 13.42 -8.62 5.89
CA THR A 82 13.62 -7.47 6.76
C THR A 82 15.05 -6.92 6.73
N SER A 83 15.91 -7.39 5.83
CA SER A 83 17.29 -6.91 5.74
C SER A 83 17.38 -5.43 5.30
N GLY A 84 16.31 -4.88 4.72
CA GLY A 84 16.14 -3.47 4.41
C GLY A 84 15.47 -2.64 5.53
N VAL A 85 15.17 -3.24 6.69
CA VAL A 85 14.58 -2.51 7.81
C VAL A 85 15.69 -1.95 8.71
N VAL A 86 15.81 -0.64 8.76
CA VAL A 86 16.78 0.06 9.59
C VAL A 86 16.18 0.30 10.97
N ILE A 87 16.95 0.00 12.03
CA ILE A 87 16.58 0.31 13.41
C ILE A 87 17.11 1.70 13.73
N ASP A 88 16.20 2.64 13.94
CA ASP A 88 16.51 4.02 14.30
C ASP A 88 16.74 4.15 15.81
N PRO A 89 17.93 4.60 16.26
CA PRO A 89 18.21 4.71 17.69
C PRO A 89 17.63 5.97 18.35
N LEU A 90 17.11 6.92 17.56
CA LEU A 90 16.69 8.24 18.03
C LEU A 90 15.19 8.47 17.98
N HIS A 91 14.51 7.80 17.04
CA HIS A 91 13.10 8.03 16.78
C HIS A 91 12.29 6.77 17.03
N ASN A 92 11.10 6.93 17.64
CA ASN A 92 10.19 5.82 17.91
C ASN A 92 9.43 5.38 16.67
N THR A 93 8.93 4.16 16.70
CA THR A 93 8.01 3.62 15.68
C THR A 93 6.71 4.45 15.67
N SER A 94 6.19 4.74 14.48
CA SER A 94 4.90 5.40 14.34
C SER A 94 3.75 4.46 14.75
N LEU A 95 2.70 5.04 15.31
CA LEU A 95 1.50 4.29 15.66
C LEU A 95 0.22 5.03 15.24
N ALA A 96 -0.84 4.28 15.09
CA ALA A 96 -2.18 4.79 14.90
C ALA A 96 -3.18 4.09 15.84
N VAL A 97 -4.22 4.81 16.23
CA VAL A 97 -5.33 4.25 17.01
C VAL A 97 -6.59 4.35 16.16
N VAL A 98 -7.24 3.22 15.95
CA VAL A 98 -8.35 3.08 15.01
C VAL A 98 -9.65 2.85 15.76
N GLU A 99 -10.58 3.78 15.58
CA GLU A 99 -11.97 3.67 16.02
C GLU A 99 -12.76 2.84 14.99
N VAL A 100 -13.49 1.83 15.44
CA VAL A 100 -14.26 0.96 14.54
C VAL A 100 -15.74 1.20 14.72
N LEU A 101 -16.34 1.99 13.82
CA LEU A 101 -17.77 2.34 13.81
C LEU A 101 -18.44 1.89 12.48
N PRO A 102 -18.81 0.60 12.35
CA PRO A 102 -19.50 0.14 11.15
C PRO A 102 -20.84 0.88 10.91
N PRO A 103 -21.32 1.02 9.64
CA PRO A 103 -20.71 0.43 8.43
C PRO A 103 -19.66 1.33 7.73
N SER A 104 -19.51 2.60 8.12
CA SER A 104 -18.83 3.57 7.24
C SER A 104 -17.84 4.52 7.92
N SER A 105 -17.66 4.47 9.24
CA SER A 105 -16.78 5.43 9.94
C SER A 105 -15.64 4.70 10.66
N PHE A 106 -14.41 5.03 10.23
CA PHE A 106 -13.17 4.54 10.82
C PHE A 106 -12.28 5.76 11.08
N THR A 107 -12.46 6.38 12.27
CA THR A 107 -11.57 7.47 12.67
C THR A 107 -10.23 6.89 13.03
N THR A 108 -9.17 7.35 12.37
CA THR A 108 -7.80 6.97 12.68
C THR A 108 -7.06 8.16 13.25
N LEU A 109 -6.57 8.01 14.48
CA LEU A 109 -5.71 8.99 15.14
C LEU A 109 -4.25 8.56 14.96
N PHE A 110 -3.46 9.36 14.23
CA PHE A 110 -2.06 9.08 13.98
C PHE A 110 -1.15 9.75 15.00
N PHE A 111 -0.24 8.98 15.57
CA PHE A 111 0.90 9.44 16.35
C PHE A 111 2.16 9.23 15.49
N ARG A 112 2.37 10.13 14.53
CA ARG A 112 3.44 10.04 13.54
C ARG A 112 4.26 11.33 13.45
N THR A 113 4.40 12.05 14.53
CA THR A 113 5.29 13.20 14.62
C THR A 113 6.67 12.72 15.04
N ASN A 114 7.71 13.05 14.28
CA ASN A 114 9.09 12.70 14.60
C ASN A 114 9.32 11.18 14.80
N CYS A 115 8.69 10.35 13.95
CA CYS A 115 8.81 8.90 14.00
C CYS A 115 9.85 8.36 13.01
N ALA A 116 10.40 7.18 13.30
CA ALA A 116 11.50 6.56 12.58
C ALA A 116 11.28 6.48 11.06
N ASP A 117 10.07 6.09 10.62
CA ASP A 117 9.73 5.93 9.20
C ASP A 117 9.79 7.24 8.39
N LEU A 118 9.74 8.41 9.05
CA LEU A 118 9.91 9.72 8.42
C LEU A 118 11.38 10.06 8.10
N TYR A 119 12.31 9.35 8.71
CA TYR A 119 13.77 9.58 8.57
C TYR A 119 14.43 8.61 7.60
N LEU A 120 13.64 7.85 6.82
CA LEU A 120 14.18 7.04 5.74
C LEU A 120 15.01 7.93 4.79
N SER A 121 16.26 7.55 4.57
CA SER A 121 17.23 8.31 3.80
C SER A 121 17.77 7.51 2.61
N LEU A 122 18.44 8.17 1.67
CA LEU A 122 19.06 7.49 0.53
C LEU A 122 20.15 6.48 0.95
N ASP A 123 20.80 6.71 2.09
CA ASP A 123 21.82 5.80 2.62
C ASP A 123 21.22 4.46 3.08
N ASP A 124 19.91 4.42 3.34
CA ASP A 124 19.18 3.20 3.70
C ASP A 124 18.78 2.35 2.49
N ILE A 125 18.95 2.87 1.28
CA ILE A 125 18.44 2.26 0.06
C ILE A 125 19.53 1.44 -0.64
N PRO A 126 19.47 0.11 -0.65
CA PRO A 126 20.34 -0.74 -1.45
C PRO A 126 19.91 -0.67 -2.91
N LEU A 127 20.28 0.41 -3.60
CA LEU A 127 19.78 0.76 -4.95
C LEU A 127 19.99 -0.39 -5.94
N ASP A 128 21.13 -1.09 -5.86
CA ASP A 128 21.42 -2.24 -6.74
C ASP A 128 20.40 -3.38 -6.57
N GLU A 129 19.92 -3.61 -5.35
CA GLU A 129 18.87 -4.62 -5.11
C GLU A 129 17.50 -4.12 -5.60
N VAL A 130 17.20 -2.84 -5.37
CA VAL A 130 15.99 -2.19 -5.89
C VAL A 130 15.92 -2.32 -7.40
N MET A 131 17.04 -2.08 -8.11
CA MET A 131 17.10 -2.15 -9.56
C MET A 131 16.99 -3.56 -10.15
N ARG A 132 17.26 -4.60 -9.36
CA ARG A 132 17.10 -6.01 -9.78
C ARG A 132 15.69 -6.57 -9.53
N ALA A 133 14.85 -5.91 -8.76
CA ALA A 133 13.49 -6.31 -8.53
C ALA A 133 12.65 -6.31 -9.83
N ARG A 134 11.51 -6.98 -9.82
CA ARG A 134 10.50 -6.90 -10.89
C ARG A 134 9.50 -5.77 -10.64
N ILE A 135 9.20 -5.52 -9.36
CA ILE A 135 8.29 -4.46 -8.91
C ILE A 135 8.98 -3.67 -7.79
N VAL A 136 8.88 -2.34 -7.86
CA VAL A 136 9.14 -1.42 -6.75
C VAL A 136 7.81 -0.78 -6.38
N ALA A 137 7.33 -1.06 -5.15
CA ALA A 137 6.05 -0.57 -4.65
C ALA A 137 6.24 0.52 -3.60
N THR A 138 5.44 1.57 -3.66
CA THR A 138 5.37 2.61 -2.63
C THR A 138 3.97 3.22 -2.56
N SER A 139 3.73 4.07 -1.56
CA SER A 139 2.43 4.73 -1.36
C SER A 139 2.58 6.21 -0.96
N GLY A 140 1.50 6.97 -1.14
CA GLY A 140 1.49 8.40 -0.87
C GLY A 140 1.73 8.76 0.59
N THR A 141 1.37 7.91 1.55
CA THR A 141 1.71 8.15 2.96
C THR A 141 3.22 8.15 3.23
N SER A 142 4.03 7.59 2.33
CA SER A 142 5.49 7.68 2.38
C SER A 142 6.02 9.04 1.93
N LEU A 143 5.18 9.87 1.29
CA LEU A 143 5.54 11.18 0.74
C LEU A 143 5.13 12.36 1.65
N THR A 144 4.63 12.10 2.85
CA THR A 144 4.05 13.15 3.71
C THR A 144 5.10 14.10 4.28
N TYR A 145 6.29 13.60 4.65
CA TYR A 145 7.33 14.38 5.31
C TYR A 145 8.73 14.09 4.76
N SER A 146 9.59 15.11 4.80
CA SER A 146 11.03 15.04 4.55
C SER A 146 11.76 14.41 5.76
N PRO A 147 12.86 13.64 5.58
CA PRO A 147 13.54 13.32 4.31
C PRO A 147 12.96 12.09 3.57
N ALA A 148 12.02 11.33 4.17
CA ALA A 148 11.46 10.12 3.55
C ALA A 148 10.81 10.41 2.18
N ARG A 149 10.11 11.53 2.06
CA ARG A 149 9.50 11.98 0.81
C ARG A 149 10.52 12.09 -0.33
N GLU A 150 11.58 12.85 -0.11
CA GLU A 150 12.64 13.05 -1.11
C GLU A 150 13.35 11.75 -1.43
N THR A 151 13.58 10.90 -0.44
CA THR A 151 14.17 9.58 -0.61
C THR A 151 13.33 8.72 -1.55
N VAL A 152 12.04 8.57 -1.24
CA VAL A 152 11.12 7.77 -2.06
C VAL A 152 10.99 8.33 -3.48
N LEU A 153 10.81 9.65 -3.63
CA LEU A 153 10.72 10.29 -4.95
C LEU A 153 11.99 10.09 -5.77
N ASN A 154 13.18 10.25 -5.18
CA ASN A 154 14.46 10.02 -5.86
C ASN A 154 14.64 8.56 -6.29
N VAL A 155 14.24 7.59 -5.44
CA VAL A 155 14.31 6.16 -5.78
C VAL A 155 13.40 5.83 -6.96
N ILE A 156 12.12 6.18 -6.89
CA ILE A 156 11.20 5.89 -8.00
C ILE A 156 11.57 6.66 -9.28
N GLN A 157 12.13 7.86 -9.15
CA GLN A 157 12.68 8.59 -10.29
C GLN A 157 13.86 7.85 -10.92
N THR A 158 14.80 7.38 -10.10
CA THR A 158 15.97 6.61 -10.60
C THR A 158 15.49 5.35 -11.33
N VAL A 159 14.57 4.58 -10.74
CA VAL A 159 13.97 3.40 -11.37
C VAL A 159 13.25 3.78 -12.67
N ALA A 160 12.46 4.86 -12.66
CA ALA A 160 11.68 5.30 -13.81
C ALA A 160 12.55 5.67 -15.02
N PHE A 161 13.67 6.30 -14.82
CA PHE A 161 14.53 6.82 -15.90
C PHE A 161 15.71 5.92 -16.27
N HIS A 162 15.87 4.77 -15.61
CA HIS A 162 16.88 3.79 -15.99
C HIS A 162 16.55 3.15 -17.35
N THR A 163 17.52 3.08 -18.25
CA THR A 163 17.31 2.67 -19.66
C THR A 163 17.35 1.14 -19.88
N ALA A 164 17.97 0.39 -18.97
CA ALA A 164 18.04 -1.08 -19.02
C ALA A 164 16.73 -1.73 -18.54
N SER A 165 16.70 -3.05 -18.50
CA SER A 165 15.60 -3.79 -17.86
C SER A 165 15.38 -3.27 -16.43
N LYS A 166 14.20 -2.74 -16.17
CA LYS A 166 13.89 -2.01 -14.95
C LYS A 166 12.64 -2.57 -14.27
N PRO A 167 12.55 -2.43 -12.94
CA PRO A 167 11.32 -2.72 -12.21
C PRO A 167 10.13 -1.91 -12.71
N LEU A 168 8.93 -2.47 -12.56
CA LEU A 168 7.70 -1.68 -12.64
C LEU A 168 7.54 -0.89 -11.35
N VAL A 169 7.33 0.41 -11.47
CA VAL A 169 6.98 1.26 -10.32
C VAL A 169 5.48 1.17 -10.08
N VAL A 170 5.09 0.68 -8.91
CA VAL A 170 3.71 0.58 -8.44
C VAL A 170 3.48 1.62 -7.36
N PHE A 171 2.45 2.44 -7.54
CA PHE A 171 2.12 3.53 -6.63
C PHE A 171 0.65 3.47 -6.21
N ASP A 172 0.39 3.27 -4.92
CA ASP A 172 -0.94 3.49 -4.33
C ASP A 172 -1.01 4.91 -3.77
N ILE A 173 -2.00 5.68 -4.17
CA ILE A 173 -2.11 7.09 -3.75
C ILE A 173 -2.30 7.21 -2.25
N ASP A 174 -3.04 6.30 -1.59
CA ASP A 174 -3.15 6.19 -0.13
C ASP A 174 -3.19 7.56 0.57
N TYR A 175 -4.11 8.41 0.15
CA TYR A 175 -4.27 9.74 0.73
C TYR A 175 -4.91 9.67 2.12
N ARG A 176 -4.28 10.32 3.10
CA ARG A 176 -4.78 10.50 4.46
C ARG A 176 -4.72 11.98 4.81
N ASP A 177 -5.86 12.66 4.81
CA ASP A 177 -5.96 14.12 5.00
C ASP A 177 -5.20 14.64 6.21
N VAL A 178 -5.31 13.93 7.34
CA VAL A 178 -4.68 14.28 8.62
C VAL A 178 -3.14 14.17 8.61
N LEU A 179 -2.54 13.60 7.58
CA LEU A 179 -1.08 13.47 7.43
C LEU A 179 -0.48 14.55 6.50
N TRP A 180 -1.29 15.46 5.97
CA TRP A 180 -0.85 16.49 5.04
C TRP A 180 -1.22 17.90 5.53
N ASP A 181 -0.36 18.88 5.24
CA ASP A 181 -0.65 20.28 5.57
C ASP A 181 -1.88 20.80 4.83
N SER A 182 -2.12 20.33 3.62
CA SER A 182 -3.31 20.61 2.82
C SER A 182 -3.48 19.61 1.68
N ALA A 183 -4.70 19.49 1.15
CA ALA A 183 -4.99 18.68 -0.02
C ALA A 183 -4.21 19.15 -1.27
N THR A 184 -3.94 20.46 -1.41
CA THR A 184 -3.13 21.00 -2.51
C THR A 184 -1.67 20.59 -2.38
N ASN A 185 -1.11 20.63 -1.16
CA ASN A 185 0.25 20.15 -0.88
C ASN A 185 0.35 18.65 -1.17
N ALA A 186 -0.63 17.86 -0.74
CA ALA A 186 -0.71 16.44 -1.07
C ALA A 186 -0.72 16.22 -2.59
N ALA A 187 -1.62 16.89 -3.31
CA ALA A 187 -1.73 16.77 -4.77
C ALA A 187 -0.39 17.03 -5.48
N LEU A 188 0.37 18.04 -5.02
CA LEU A 188 1.67 18.41 -5.61
C LEU A 188 2.67 17.24 -5.57
N TYR A 189 2.79 16.56 -4.42
CA TYR A 189 3.75 15.45 -4.28
C TYR A 189 3.22 14.14 -4.85
N LEU A 190 1.90 13.87 -4.69
CA LEU A 190 1.28 12.69 -5.28
C LEU A 190 1.40 12.69 -6.80
N TRP A 191 1.19 13.84 -7.47
CA TRP A 191 1.39 13.96 -8.92
C TRP A 191 2.83 13.69 -9.36
N GLN A 192 3.83 14.07 -8.57
CA GLN A 192 5.23 13.74 -8.91
C GLN A 192 5.42 12.22 -8.97
N ALA A 193 4.89 11.48 -7.97
CA ALA A 193 4.97 10.02 -7.96
C ALA A 193 4.13 9.38 -9.09
N VAL A 194 2.90 9.86 -9.32
CA VAL A 194 2.03 9.40 -10.41
C VAL A 194 2.72 9.47 -11.76
N LYS A 195 3.43 10.57 -12.05
CA LYS A 195 4.15 10.73 -13.32
C LYS A 195 5.34 9.78 -13.51
N MET A 196 5.84 9.20 -12.43
CA MET A 196 6.96 8.25 -12.43
C MET A 196 6.54 6.79 -12.28
N ALA A 197 5.27 6.52 -11.96
CA ALA A 197 4.74 5.17 -11.77
C ALA A 197 4.31 4.53 -13.10
N ASP A 198 4.44 3.21 -13.19
CA ASP A 198 3.93 2.39 -14.30
C ASP A 198 2.50 1.92 -14.02
N ILE A 199 2.18 1.65 -12.74
CA ILE A 199 0.87 1.21 -12.26
C ILE A 199 0.45 2.13 -11.12
N VAL A 200 -0.74 2.72 -11.21
CA VAL A 200 -1.28 3.63 -10.20
C VAL A 200 -2.62 3.12 -9.70
N PHE A 201 -2.80 3.10 -8.38
CA PHE A 201 -4.08 2.82 -7.72
C PHE A 201 -4.62 4.09 -7.08
N ALA A 202 -5.90 4.36 -7.27
CA ALA A 202 -6.62 5.45 -6.61
C ALA A 202 -8.07 5.06 -6.31
N ASN A 203 -8.66 5.66 -5.29
CA ASN A 203 -10.10 5.69 -5.03
C ASN A 203 -10.69 7.07 -5.39
N ASP A 204 -12.02 7.24 -5.20
CA ASP A 204 -12.72 8.48 -5.56
C ASP A 204 -12.18 9.70 -4.78
N GLN A 205 -11.92 9.57 -3.48
CA GLN A 205 -11.35 10.66 -2.67
C GLN A 205 -9.94 11.06 -3.14
N GLU A 206 -9.15 10.08 -3.55
CA GLU A 206 -7.79 10.29 -4.05
C GLU A 206 -7.80 10.97 -5.42
N ILE A 207 -8.78 10.65 -6.27
CA ILE A 207 -9.04 11.37 -7.53
C ILE A 207 -9.40 12.84 -7.25
N ASP A 208 -10.25 13.10 -6.27
CA ASP A 208 -10.64 14.47 -5.88
C ASP A 208 -9.42 15.29 -5.42
N VAL A 209 -8.49 14.66 -4.69
CA VAL A 209 -7.25 15.31 -4.28
C VAL A 209 -6.37 15.64 -5.49
N LEU A 210 -6.14 14.69 -6.39
CA LEU A 210 -5.36 14.93 -7.61
C LEU A 210 -6.00 16.02 -8.49
N SER A 211 -7.32 16.13 -8.48
CA SER A 211 -8.07 17.13 -9.25
C SER A 211 -7.85 18.58 -8.77
N ARG A 212 -7.19 18.78 -7.63
CA ARG A 212 -6.77 20.12 -7.17
C ARG A 212 -5.79 20.80 -8.12
N LEU A 213 -5.01 20.03 -8.88
CA LEU A 213 -4.01 20.52 -9.83
C LEU A 213 -4.33 20.18 -11.29
N CYS A 214 -5.42 19.45 -11.52
CA CYS A 214 -5.84 19.01 -12.85
C CYS A 214 -7.36 18.86 -12.87
N PRO A 215 -8.09 19.40 -13.87
CA PRO A 215 -9.53 19.24 -13.99
C PRO A 215 -9.95 17.75 -13.92
N SER A 216 -11.01 17.45 -13.17
CA SER A 216 -11.47 16.09 -12.89
C SER A 216 -11.89 15.29 -14.12
N ASP A 217 -12.48 15.96 -15.12
CA ASP A 217 -12.90 15.39 -16.40
C ASP A 217 -11.72 14.90 -17.27
N HIS A 218 -10.50 15.38 -17.03
CA HIS A 218 -9.27 14.95 -17.71
C HIS A 218 -8.32 14.14 -16.83
N ILE A 219 -8.70 13.79 -15.59
CA ILE A 219 -7.78 13.21 -14.62
C ILE A 219 -7.20 11.86 -15.11
N VAL A 220 -8.03 10.97 -15.64
CA VAL A 220 -7.60 9.67 -16.16
C VAL A 220 -6.65 9.83 -17.33
N GLU A 221 -6.97 10.74 -18.26
CA GLU A 221 -6.13 11.05 -19.42
C GLU A 221 -4.77 11.57 -18.95
N ASN A 222 -4.75 12.52 -18.00
CA ASN A 222 -3.50 13.09 -17.48
C ASN A 222 -2.64 12.09 -16.70
N ILE A 223 -3.24 11.11 -16.01
CA ILE A 223 -2.50 10.01 -15.39
C ILE A 223 -1.84 9.14 -16.47
N LEU A 224 -2.60 8.77 -17.50
CA LEU A 224 -2.15 7.88 -18.57
C LEU A 224 -1.25 8.55 -19.62
N ASN A 225 -1.30 9.87 -19.78
CA ASN A 225 -0.40 10.63 -20.65
C ASN A 225 1.02 10.71 -20.12
N GLY A 226 1.25 10.24 -18.88
CA GLY A 226 2.60 10.12 -18.29
C GLY A 226 3.26 8.78 -18.61
N ARG A 227 4.03 8.31 -17.64
CA ARG A 227 4.65 6.98 -17.65
C ARG A 227 3.64 5.88 -17.35
N CYS A 228 2.54 6.18 -16.66
CA CYS A 228 1.53 5.22 -16.23
C CYS A 228 0.94 4.46 -17.42
N LYS A 229 1.03 3.14 -17.38
CA LYS A 229 0.46 2.24 -18.40
C LYS A 229 -0.85 1.63 -17.92
N ILE A 230 -1.01 1.48 -16.61
CA ILE A 230 -2.17 0.84 -15.99
C ILE A 230 -2.63 1.73 -14.84
N PHE A 231 -3.83 2.25 -14.96
CA PHE A 231 -4.47 3.01 -13.89
C PHE A 231 -5.68 2.24 -13.36
N ILE A 232 -5.72 2.01 -12.06
CA ILE A 232 -6.80 1.31 -11.37
C ILE A 232 -7.57 2.31 -10.52
N HIS A 233 -8.81 2.57 -10.90
CA HIS A 233 -9.75 3.38 -10.14
C HIS A 233 -10.65 2.46 -9.31
N LYS A 234 -10.47 2.50 -7.98
CA LYS A 234 -11.22 1.69 -7.00
C LYS A 234 -12.49 2.44 -6.60
N HIS A 235 -13.66 1.82 -6.77
CA HIS A 235 -14.98 2.40 -6.47
C HIS A 235 -15.62 1.78 -5.20
N GLY A 236 -14.83 1.27 -4.29
CA GLY A 236 -15.30 0.62 -3.06
C GLY A 236 -16.25 -0.56 -3.35
N SER A 237 -17.48 -0.46 -2.87
CA SER A 237 -18.51 -1.50 -3.06
C SER A 237 -18.97 -1.68 -4.52
N GLU A 238 -18.63 -0.77 -5.42
CA GLU A 238 -18.96 -0.86 -6.84
C GLU A 238 -17.86 -1.55 -7.67
N GLY A 239 -16.77 -1.97 -7.02
CA GLY A 239 -15.65 -2.66 -7.66
C GLY A 239 -14.56 -1.73 -8.14
N ALA A 240 -14.03 -1.93 -9.34
CA ALA A 240 -12.96 -1.12 -9.89
C ALA A 240 -13.06 -0.97 -11.42
N THR A 241 -12.40 0.06 -11.94
CA THR A 241 -12.18 0.23 -13.38
C THR A 241 -10.68 0.29 -13.65
N ILE A 242 -10.21 -0.57 -14.54
CA ILE A 242 -8.81 -0.58 -14.99
C ILE A 242 -8.76 0.11 -16.35
N TYR A 243 -7.89 1.11 -16.47
CA TYR A 243 -7.63 1.84 -17.70
C TYR A 243 -6.26 1.46 -18.23
N HIS A 244 -6.18 1.03 -19.49
CA HIS A 244 -4.94 0.62 -20.16
C HIS A 244 -5.07 0.82 -21.67
N GLN A 245 -4.14 1.51 -22.31
CA GLN A 245 -4.05 1.69 -23.76
C GLN A 245 -5.37 2.13 -24.44
N GLY A 246 -6.14 3.01 -23.79
CA GLY A 246 -7.43 3.47 -24.27
C GLY A 246 -8.60 2.53 -23.96
N GLU A 247 -8.34 1.33 -23.46
CA GLU A 247 -9.36 0.38 -23.03
C GLU A 247 -9.78 0.58 -21.57
N LYS A 248 -11.01 0.14 -21.27
CA LYS A 248 -11.57 0.15 -19.91
C LYS A 248 -12.06 -1.27 -19.56
N VAL A 249 -11.46 -1.85 -18.54
CA VAL A 249 -11.87 -3.14 -17.99
C VAL A 249 -12.60 -2.90 -16.69
N LYS A 250 -13.90 -3.16 -16.64
CA LYS A 250 -14.68 -3.13 -15.39
C LYS A 250 -14.48 -4.43 -14.63
N VAL A 251 -14.27 -4.31 -13.33
CA VAL A 251 -14.10 -5.40 -12.38
C VAL A 251 -15.21 -5.32 -11.34
N SER A 252 -16.07 -6.33 -11.33
CA SER A 252 -17.18 -6.40 -10.38
C SER A 252 -16.66 -6.71 -8.96
N PRO A 253 -17.34 -6.20 -7.91
CA PRO A 253 -17.04 -6.59 -6.54
C PRO A 253 -17.53 -8.01 -6.27
N TYR A 254 -16.91 -8.69 -5.30
CA TYR A 254 -17.46 -9.91 -4.71
C TYR A 254 -18.36 -9.57 -3.53
N PRO A 255 -19.49 -10.27 -3.33
CA PRO A 255 -20.35 -10.07 -2.16
C PRO A 255 -19.60 -10.33 -0.86
N SER A 256 -19.74 -9.42 0.10
CA SER A 256 -19.05 -9.50 1.39
C SER A 256 -19.84 -8.82 2.49
N GLU A 257 -19.75 -9.34 3.73
CA GLU A 257 -20.27 -8.70 4.94
C GLU A 257 -19.18 -7.80 5.53
N VAL A 258 -19.37 -6.49 5.41
CA VAL A 258 -18.33 -5.50 5.77
C VAL A 258 -18.25 -5.34 7.30
N ARG A 259 -17.07 -5.64 7.86
CA ARG A 259 -16.68 -5.35 9.24
C ARG A 259 -15.74 -4.16 9.34
N SER A 260 -14.77 -4.08 8.42
CA SER A 260 -13.80 -2.99 8.33
C SER A 260 -13.37 -2.81 6.88
N THR A 261 -13.24 -1.58 6.40
CA THR A 261 -12.72 -1.30 5.06
C THR A 261 -11.21 -1.05 5.05
N ASN A 262 -10.58 -1.02 6.23
CA ASN A 262 -9.13 -0.79 6.34
C ASN A 262 -8.35 -1.94 5.69
N GLY A 263 -7.32 -1.60 4.91
CA GLY A 263 -6.47 -2.56 4.23
C GLY A 263 -7.04 -3.17 2.94
N ALA A 264 -8.34 -2.93 2.61
CA ALA A 264 -8.94 -3.49 1.40
C ALA A 264 -8.24 -3.01 0.11
N GLY A 265 -7.86 -1.73 0.05
CA GLY A 265 -7.08 -1.16 -1.04
C GLY A 265 -5.70 -1.80 -1.16
N ASP A 266 -5.01 -1.97 -0.02
CA ASP A 266 -3.69 -2.60 0.05
C ASP A 266 -3.75 -4.06 -0.44
N GLY A 267 -4.77 -4.81 -0.02
CA GLY A 267 -4.97 -6.18 -0.47
C GLY A 267 -5.33 -6.28 -1.94
N PHE A 268 -6.15 -5.35 -2.45
CA PHE A 268 -6.40 -5.24 -3.88
C PHE A 268 -5.08 -5.05 -4.65
N ALA A 269 -4.25 -4.09 -4.22
CA ALA A 269 -2.96 -3.81 -4.85
C ALA A 269 -2.01 -5.00 -4.78
N ALA A 270 -1.94 -5.70 -3.64
CA ALA A 270 -1.10 -6.87 -3.46
C ALA A 270 -1.50 -8.02 -4.40
N ALA A 271 -2.80 -8.35 -4.47
CA ALA A 271 -3.30 -9.42 -5.34
C ALA A 271 -3.23 -9.04 -6.83
N PHE A 272 -3.41 -7.77 -7.17
CA PHE A 272 -3.18 -7.27 -8.52
C PHE A 272 -1.72 -7.44 -8.94
N CYS A 273 -0.77 -7.05 -8.08
CA CYS A 273 0.66 -7.24 -8.31
C CYS A 273 1.04 -8.72 -8.46
N HIS A 274 0.42 -9.62 -7.67
CA HIS A 274 0.59 -11.06 -7.85
C HIS A 274 0.21 -11.49 -9.26
N GLY A 275 -0.94 -11.04 -9.78
CA GLY A 275 -1.37 -11.33 -11.15
C GLY A 275 -0.39 -10.80 -12.21
N VAL A 276 0.10 -9.57 -12.04
CA VAL A 276 1.11 -8.96 -12.93
C VAL A 276 2.40 -9.77 -12.94
N LEU A 277 2.89 -10.17 -11.77
CA LEU A 277 4.08 -11.02 -11.62
C LEU A 277 3.88 -12.40 -12.29
N GLY A 278 2.67 -12.92 -12.23
CA GLY A 278 2.28 -14.18 -12.89
C GLY A 278 2.03 -14.04 -14.40
N GLY A 279 2.06 -12.84 -14.96
CA GLY A 279 1.79 -12.59 -16.39
C GLY A 279 0.32 -12.77 -16.79
N LEU A 280 -0.60 -12.64 -15.82
CA LEU A 280 -2.05 -12.74 -16.08
C LEU A 280 -2.54 -11.48 -16.83
N ASP A 281 -3.66 -11.62 -17.52
CA ASP A 281 -4.31 -10.46 -18.13
C ASP A 281 -4.90 -9.50 -17.08
N LEU A 282 -5.20 -8.26 -17.49
CA LEU A 282 -5.63 -7.22 -16.57
C LEU A 282 -6.98 -7.50 -15.91
N ARG A 283 -7.86 -8.24 -16.58
CA ARG A 283 -9.15 -8.64 -16.01
C ARG A 283 -8.94 -9.64 -14.89
N GLU A 284 -8.10 -10.64 -15.09
CA GLU A 284 -7.70 -11.60 -14.06
C GLU A 284 -7.01 -10.92 -12.88
N CYS A 285 -6.05 -10.03 -13.16
CA CYS A 285 -5.40 -9.23 -12.10
C CYS A 285 -6.43 -8.45 -11.26
N GLY A 286 -7.39 -7.80 -11.93
CA GLY A 286 -8.46 -7.06 -11.26
C GLY A 286 -9.39 -7.95 -10.44
N GLN A 287 -9.75 -9.13 -10.95
CA GLN A 287 -10.58 -10.08 -10.21
C GLN A 287 -9.89 -10.63 -8.97
N LEU A 288 -8.58 -10.91 -9.04
CA LEU A 288 -7.78 -11.28 -7.86
C LEU A 288 -7.79 -10.15 -6.83
N GLY A 289 -7.57 -8.90 -7.27
CA GLY A 289 -7.62 -7.71 -6.40
C GLY A 289 -8.98 -7.54 -5.72
N SER A 290 -10.07 -7.64 -6.51
CA SER A 290 -11.44 -7.53 -6.00
C SER A 290 -11.77 -8.63 -4.98
N ALA A 291 -11.38 -9.87 -5.25
CA ALA A 291 -11.59 -10.98 -4.32
C ALA A 291 -10.79 -10.80 -3.01
N ALA A 292 -9.53 -10.36 -3.10
CA ALA A 292 -8.73 -10.04 -1.92
C ALA A 292 -9.36 -8.94 -1.07
N GLY A 293 -9.80 -7.84 -1.70
CA GLY A 293 -10.50 -6.76 -1.02
C GLY A 293 -11.78 -7.23 -0.33
N ALA A 294 -12.58 -8.06 -1.00
CA ALA A 294 -13.82 -8.63 -0.45
C ALA A 294 -13.57 -9.53 0.78
N ILE A 295 -12.48 -10.29 0.80
CA ILE A 295 -12.09 -11.09 1.99
C ILE A 295 -11.66 -10.18 3.13
N ILE A 296 -10.82 -9.18 2.86
CA ILE A 296 -10.27 -8.28 3.89
C ILE A 296 -11.37 -7.53 4.62
N VAL A 297 -12.37 -7.03 3.91
CA VAL A 297 -13.44 -6.26 4.56
C VAL A 297 -14.29 -7.07 5.55
N THR A 298 -14.21 -8.40 5.52
CA THR A 298 -14.87 -9.29 6.49
C THR A 298 -14.07 -9.50 7.77
N ARG A 299 -12.84 -8.95 7.86
CA ARG A 299 -11.87 -9.18 8.94
C ARG A 299 -11.50 -7.88 9.63
N THR A 300 -10.85 -7.97 10.78
CA THR A 300 -10.26 -6.83 11.49
C THR A 300 -8.75 -6.83 11.29
N GLY A 301 -8.15 -5.64 11.21
CA GLY A 301 -6.73 -5.45 10.91
C GLY A 301 -6.49 -5.24 9.40
N CYS A 302 -5.28 -4.89 9.05
CA CYS A 302 -4.85 -4.68 7.66
C CYS A 302 -4.03 -5.87 7.16
N SER A 303 -2.79 -6.00 7.61
CA SER A 303 -1.90 -7.12 7.20
C SER A 303 -2.38 -8.47 7.71
N GLU A 304 -2.97 -8.51 8.91
CA GLU A 304 -3.54 -9.72 9.50
C GLU A 304 -4.71 -10.25 8.66
N ALA A 305 -5.46 -9.33 8.06
CA ALA A 305 -6.61 -9.65 7.21
C ALA A 305 -6.22 -10.13 5.81
N MET A 306 -4.96 -9.96 5.38
CA MET A 306 -4.50 -10.34 4.04
C MET A 306 -4.74 -11.83 3.76
N PRO A 307 -5.44 -12.16 2.66
CA PRO A 307 -5.77 -13.54 2.32
C PRO A 307 -4.57 -14.29 1.72
N THR A 308 -4.66 -15.62 1.77
CA THR A 308 -3.82 -16.52 0.99
C THR A 308 -4.38 -16.67 -0.44
N LEU A 309 -3.57 -17.20 -1.35
CA LEU A 309 -4.03 -17.48 -2.72
C LEU A 309 -5.19 -18.49 -2.74
N GLU A 310 -5.14 -19.50 -1.87
CA GLU A 310 -6.20 -20.51 -1.74
C GLU A 310 -7.54 -19.88 -1.32
N GLU A 311 -7.53 -18.92 -0.39
CA GLU A 311 -8.73 -18.20 0.04
C GLU A 311 -9.32 -17.36 -1.10
N ILE A 312 -8.45 -16.67 -1.87
CA ILE A 312 -8.86 -15.88 -3.04
C ILE A 312 -9.51 -16.78 -4.09
N GLU A 313 -8.85 -17.88 -4.47
CA GLU A 313 -9.36 -18.79 -5.48
C GLU A 313 -10.65 -19.52 -5.01
N SER A 314 -10.74 -19.86 -3.74
CA SER A 314 -11.96 -20.43 -3.16
C SER A 314 -13.14 -19.46 -3.24
N LEU A 315 -12.93 -18.18 -2.97
CA LEU A 315 -13.96 -17.17 -3.14
C LEU A 315 -14.37 -17.03 -4.61
N ARG A 316 -13.40 -16.89 -5.53
CA ARG A 316 -13.64 -16.75 -6.97
C ARG A 316 -14.43 -17.95 -7.54
N ALA A 317 -14.12 -19.17 -7.10
CA ALA A 317 -14.79 -20.37 -7.55
C ALA A 317 -16.29 -20.43 -7.19
N ARG A 318 -16.71 -19.75 -6.12
CA ARG A 318 -18.13 -19.69 -5.69
C ARG A 318 -18.99 -18.77 -6.56
N TYR A 319 -18.37 -17.87 -7.33
CA TYR A 319 -19.05 -16.84 -8.11
C TYR A 319 -18.70 -16.90 -9.61
N LYS A 320 -18.12 -18.01 -10.06
CA LYS A 320 -17.97 -18.38 -11.50
C LYS A 320 -19.31 -18.94 -12.05
#